data_2cfa43afdc0bade4611ff74b9de98991
#
_entry.id   2cfa43afdc0bade4611ff74b9de98991
#
_cell.length_a   1.000
_cell.length_b   1.000
_cell.length_c   1.000
_cell.angle_alpha   90.00
_cell.angle_beta   90.00
_cell.angle_gamma   90.00
#
_symmetry.space_group_name_H-M   'P 1'
#
loop_
_entity.id
_entity.type
_entity.pdbx_description
1 polymer ?
#
loop_
_entity_poly.entity_id
_entity_poly.type
_entity_poly.pdbx_seq_one_letter_code
_entity_poly.pdbx_strand_id
1 'polypeptide(L)'
;MTDTTTHASAAPTTPDSTPVEWHTADADDRWPGRWTAHTASVHAHGRTYLIRITPGDHATYLAPGLYADIDGGYGQHWAINTRTLDEAKRRAVEDVLR
;
A
#
# COMPACT_ATOMS: atom_id res chain seq x y z
N MET A 1 23.22 -3.39 -4.76
CA MET A 1 22.66 -3.44 -4.88
C MET A 1 22.10 -3.77 -4.64
N THR A 2 22.02 -3.63 -4.59
CA THR A 2 21.30 -3.75 -4.54
C THR A 2 20.55 -4.16 -4.42
N ASP A 3 20.30 -3.98 -4.37
CA ASP A 3 19.40 -4.24 -4.42
C ASP A 3 18.82 -4.58 -4.50
N THR A 4 18.89 -4.45 -4.41
CA THR A 4 18.17 -4.62 -4.65
C THR A 4 17.59 -5.09 -4.97
N THR A 5 17.63 -4.98 -4.97
CA THR A 5 17.01 -5.21 -5.45
C THR A 5 16.40 -5.79 -5.84
N THR A 6 16.52 -5.85 -5.65
CA THR A 6 15.96 -6.07 -6.21
C THR A 6 15.25 -6.48 -6.67
N HIS A 7 15.11 -6.36 -6.81
CA HIS A 7 14.30 -6.45 -7.31
C HIS A 7 13.83 -6.35 -8.26
N ALA A 8 14.43 -6.97 -8.39
CA ALA A 8 14.31 -6.69 -9.74
C ALA A 8 13.13 -5.90 -10.20
N SER A 9 12.02 -6.30 -10.09
CA SER A 9 10.98 -5.35 -10.37
C SER A 9 11.29 -4.17 -9.48
N ALA A 10 11.70 -3.12 -10.08
CA ALA A 10 11.96 -1.91 -9.34
C ALA A 10 10.73 -1.54 -8.53
N ALA A 11 10.92 -1.11 -7.31
CA ALA A 11 9.83 -0.56 -6.53
C ALA A 11 9.25 0.65 -7.25
N PRO A 12 7.93 0.88 -7.18
CA PRO A 12 7.36 2.13 -7.71
C PRO A 12 8.03 3.33 -7.07
N THR A 13 8.15 4.41 -7.83
CA THR A 13 8.79 5.63 -7.34
C THR A 13 7.81 6.78 -7.33
N THR A 14 8.10 7.79 -6.48
CA THR A 14 7.35 9.04 -6.45
C THR A 14 7.79 9.95 -7.60
N PRO A 15 7.08 11.07 -7.87
CA PRO A 15 7.46 11.98 -8.95
C PRO A 15 8.87 12.54 -8.84
N ASP A 16 9.44 12.60 -7.63
CA ASP A 16 10.81 13.05 -7.44
C ASP A 16 11.82 11.90 -7.52
N SER A 17 11.38 10.75 -7.99
CA SER A 17 12.18 9.54 -8.16
C SER A 17 12.60 8.88 -6.85
N THR A 18 12.02 9.29 -5.73
CA THR A 18 12.29 8.63 -4.46
C THR A 18 11.55 7.29 -4.42
N PRO A 19 12.25 6.18 -4.17
CA PRO A 19 11.58 4.89 -4.02
C PRO A 19 10.58 4.92 -2.88
N VAL A 20 9.44 4.24 -3.06
CA VAL A 20 8.44 4.13 -2.02
C VAL A 20 8.92 3.13 -0.98
N GLU A 21 8.90 3.54 0.28
CA GLU A 21 9.33 2.72 1.40
C GLU A 21 8.13 2.04 2.05
N TRP A 22 8.15 0.72 2.10
CA TRP A 22 7.05 -0.05 2.67
C TRP A 22 7.42 -0.56 4.06
N HIS A 23 6.47 -0.43 4.98
CA HIS A 23 6.61 -0.91 6.36
C HIS A 23 5.52 -1.93 6.66
N THR A 24 5.78 -2.81 7.61
CA THR A 24 4.81 -3.81 8.04
C THR A 24 4.47 -3.63 9.50
N ALA A 25 3.22 -3.97 9.84
CA ALA A 25 2.75 -3.95 11.21
C ALA A 25 1.57 -4.91 11.33
N ASP A 26 1.16 -5.20 12.56
CA ASP A 26 -0.06 -5.98 12.75
C ASP A 26 -1.27 -5.19 12.25
N ALA A 27 -2.13 -5.84 11.48
CA ALA A 27 -3.33 -5.20 10.97
C ALA A 27 -4.37 -5.00 12.07
N ASP A 28 -4.34 -5.85 13.11
CA ASP A 28 -5.28 -5.79 14.21
C ASP A 28 -4.53 -6.10 15.50
N ASP A 29 -4.45 -5.11 16.39
CA ASP A 29 -3.72 -5.24 17.65
C ASP A 29 -4.30 -6.32 18.58
N ARG A 30 -5.58 -6.66 18.41
CA ARG A 30 -6.23 -7.69 19.22
C ARG A 30 -5.77 -9.08 18.83
N TRP A 31 -5.20 -9.24 17.64
CA TRP A 31 -4.78 -10.54 17.11
C TRP A 31 -3.37 -10.43 16.55
N PRO A 32 -2.34 -10.24 17.41
CA PRO A 32 -0.97 -10.06 16.92
C PRO A 32 -0.53 -11.23 16.05
N GLY A 33 0.09 -10.91 14.92
CA GLY A 33 0.63 -11.91 14.02
C GLY A 33 -0.38 -12.58 13.10
N ARG A 34 -1.67 -12.30 13.27
CA ARG A 34 -2.69 -12.95 12.43
C ARG A 34 -2.80 -12.32 11.05
N TRP A 35 -2.82 -10.98 10.98
CA TRP A 35 -2.89 -10.26 9.72
C TRP A 35 -1.81 -9.20 9.68
N THR A 36 -1.18 -9.05 8.52
CA THR A 36 -0.13 -8.05 8.33
C THR A 36 -0.66 -6.90 7.50
N ALA A 37 -0.43 -5.69 7.97
CA ALA A 37 -0.68 -4.48 7.21
C ALA A 37 0.64 -4.01 6.59
N HIS A 38 0.59 -3.63 5.31
CA HIS A 38 1.73 -3.03 4.62
C HIS A 38 1.40 -1.57 4.39
N THR A 39 2.25 -0.67 4.87
CA THR A 39 1.97 0.77 4.82
C THR A 39 3.08 1.53 4.12
N ALA A 40 2.70 2.63 3.49
CA ALA A 40 3.65 3.51 2.83
C ALA A 40 3.08 4.92 2.75
N SER A 41 3.96 5.90 2.60
CA SER A 41 3.58 7.27 2.31
C SER A 41 4.08 7.63 0.93
N VAL A 42 3.23 8.29 0.13
CA VAL A 42 3.59 8.73 -1.21
C VAL A 42 3.30 10.22 -1.31
N HIS A 43 4.30 10.99 -1.74
CA HIS A 43 4.13 12.43 -1.96
C HIS A 43 3.80 12.67 -3.43
N ALA A 44 2.67 13.31 -3.68
CA ALA A 44 2.24 13.63 -5.03
C ALA A 44 1.21 14.76 -4.96
N HIS A 45 1.14 15.56 -6.02
CA HIS A 45 0.11 16.60 -6.15
C HIS A 45 0.09 17.57 -4.97
N GLY A 46 1.26 17.85 -4.39
CA GLY A 46 1.37 18.79 -3.28
C GLY A 46 0.89 18.26 -1.94
N ARG A 47 0.69 16.95 -1.81
CA ARG A 47 0.22 16.37 -0.53
C ARG A 47 0.82 14.99 -0.31
N THR A 48 0.63 14.48 0.90
CA THR A 48 1.06 13.13 1.26
C THR A 48 -0.14 12.20 1.27
N TYR A 49 -0.01 11.07 0.57
CA TYR A 49 -1.02 10.02 0.57
C TYR A 49 -0.51 8.87 1.42
N LEU A 50 -1.38 8.36 2.28
CA LEU A 50 -1.06 7.19 3.11
C LEU A 50 -1.74 5.97 2.49
N ILE A 51 -0.96 4.92 2.27
CA ILE A 51 -1.45 3.66 1.72
C ILE A 51 -1.36 2.60 2.81
N ARG A 52 -2.44 1.85 3.00
CA ARG A 52 -2.47 0.73 3.93
C ARG A 52 -3.08 -0.47 3.24
N ILE A 53 -2.31 -1.55 3.12
CA ILE A 53 -2.76 -2.77 2.45
C ILE A 53 -2.98 -3.85 3.49
N THR A 54 -4.20 -4.40 3.52
CA THR A 54 -4.59 -5.47 4.46
C THR A 54 -5.27 -6.60 3.72
N PRO A 55 -5.24 -7.83 4.28
CA PRO A 55 -5.99 -8.94 3.70
C PRO A 55 -7.50 -8.69 3.80
N GLY A 56 -8.24 -9.12 2.78
CA GLY A 56 -9.69 -8.95 2.75
C GLY A 56 -10.40 -9.70 3.87
N ASP A 57 -9.86 -10.83 4.32
CA ASP A 57 -10.46 -11.60 5.39
C ASP A 57 -10.27 -10.98 6.78
N HIS A 58 -9.49 -9.93 6.88
CA HIS A 58 -9.39 -9.14 8.12
C HIS A 58 -10.75 -8.54 8.49
N ALA A 59 -11.51 -8.14 7.47
CA ALA A 59 -12.86 -7.69 7.67
C ALA A 59 -13.79 -8.67 6.97
N THR A 60 -14.60 -9.39 7.73
CA THR A 60 -15.36 -10.53 7.23
C THR A 60 -16.33 -10.20 6.12
N TYR A 61 -16.70 -8.94 5.98
CA TYR A 61 -17.64 -8.51 4.93
C TYR A 61 -16.94 -8.15 3.61
N LEU A 62 -15.61 -8.21 3.57
CA LEU A 62 -14.87 -7.86 2.38
C LEU A 62 -14.63 -9.10 1.51
N ALA A 63 -14.49 -8.90 0.21
CA ALA A 63 -14.16 -9.97 -0.71
C ALA A 63 -12.75 -10.51 -0.43
N PRO A 64 -12.45 -11.76 -0.80
CA PRO A 64 -11.10 -12.28 -0.69
C PRO A 64 -10.11 -11.43 -1.48
N GLY A 65 -8.84 -11.48 -1.07
CA GLY A 65 -7.77 -10.75 -1.72
C GLY A 65 -7.17 -9.73 -0.79
N LEU A 66 -6.59 -8.70 -1.37
CA LEU A 66 -5.94 -7.62 -0.62
C LEU A 66 -6.64 -6.31 -0.93
N TYR A 67 -6.78 -5.49 0.11
CA TYR A 67 -7.36 -4.15 0.00
C TYR A 67 -6.28 -3.12 0.28
N ALA A 68 -6.10 -2.21 -0.66
CA ALA A 68 -5.23 -1.05 -0.48
C ALA A 68 -6.12 0.15 -0.22
N ASP A 69 -6.08 0.66 1.01
CA ASP A 69 -6.76 1.89 1.39
C ASP A 69 -5.81 3.05 1.19
N ILE A 70 -6.27 4.08 0.46
CA ILE A 70 -5.45 5.25 0.16
C ILE A 70 -6.14 6.47 0.72
N ASP A 71 -5.42 7.22 1.56
CA ASP A 71 -5.94 8.41 2.23
C ASP A 71 -5.05 9.60 1.91
N GLY A 72 -5.59 10.55 1.16
CA GLY A 72 -4.90 11.79 0.82
C GLY A 72 -5.27 12.97 1.69
N GLY A 73 -6.11 12.76 2.70
CA GLY A 73 -6.61 13.83 3.54
C GLY A 73 -7.71 14.63 2.86
N TYR A 74 -8.28 15.58 3.59
CA TYR A 74 -9.31 16.50 3.06
C TYR A 74 -10.47 15.77 2.38
N GLY A 75 -10.84 14.59 2.91
CA GLY A 75 -11.92 13.80 2.35
C GLY A 75 -11.54 12.92 1.16
N GLN A 76 -10.31 12.99 0.70
CA GLN A 76 -9.84 12.10 -0.36
C GLN A 76 -9.48 10.74 0.21
N HIS A 77 -10.31 9.76 -0.08
CA HIS A 77 -10.10 8.40 0.41
C HIS A 77 -10.74 7.42 -0.56
N TRP A 78 -9.98 6.42 -0.96
CA TRP A 78 -10.51 5.35 -1.82
C TRP A 78 -9.77 4.06 -1.54
N ALA A 79 -10.29 2.95 -2.07
CA ALA A 79 -9.71 1.64 -1.89
C ALA A 79 -9.63 0.88 -3.20
N ILE A 80 -8.64 0.00 -3.30
CA ILE A 80 -8.43 -0.86 -4.46
C ILE A 80 -8.38 -2.29 -3.95
N ASN A 81 -9.09 -3.20 -4.64
CA ASN A 81 -9.03 -4.64 -4.35
C ASN A 81 -8.15 -5.32 -5.38
N THR A 82 -7.19 -6.11 -4.92
CA THR A 82 -6.29 -6.85 -5.80
C THR A 82 -6.13 -8.28 -5.29
N ARG A 83 -5.44 -9.10 -6.07
CA ARG A 83 -5.22 -10.50 -5.71
C ARG A 83 -3.89 -10.73 -5.02
N THR A 84 -2.87 -9.94 -5.36
CA THR A 84 -1.52 -10.15 -4.84
C THR A 84 -1.01 -8.87 -4.20
N LEU A 85 -0.05 -9.05 -3.28
CA LEU A 85 0.57 -7.92 -2.59
C LEU A 85 1.34 -7.02 -3.56
N ASP A 86 2.08 -7.63 -4.50
CA ASP A 86 2.85 -6.85 -5.46
C ASP A 86 1.93 -6.00 -6.33
N GLU A 87 0.81 -6.56 -6.76
CA GLU A 87 -0.17 -5.81 -7.53
C GLU A 87 -0.78 -4.68 -6.70
N ALA A 88 -1.10 -4.96 -5.44
CA ALA A 88 -1.67 -3.94 -4.54
C ALA A 88 -0.71 -2.77 -4.39
N LYS A 89 0.56 -3.05 -4.12
CA LYS A 89 1.57 -2.00 -3.96
C LYS A 89 1.71 -1.17 -5.23
N ARG A 90 1.85 -1.83 -6.37
CA ARG A 90 2.05 -1.15 -7.64
C ARG A 90 0.83 -0.29 -7.99
N ARG A 91 -0.36 -0.86 -7.91
CA ARG A 91 -1.58 -0.15 -8.32
C ARG A 91 -1.89 1.02 -7.39
N ALA A 92 -1.65 0.86 -6.08
CA ALA A 92 -1.89 1.94 -5.14
C ALA A 92 -1.01 3.14 -5.45
N VAL A 93 0.29 2.91 -5.70
CA VAL A 93 1.20 3.99 -6.04
C VAL A 93 0.83 4.61 -7.39
N GLU A 94 0.53 3.78 -8.40
CA GLU A 94 0.13 4.29 -9.71
C GLU A 94 -1.12 5.17 -9.62
N ASP A 95 -2.09 4.75 -8.80
CA ASP A 95 -3.32 5.53 -8.62
C ASP A 95 -3.02 6.90 -8.01
N VAL A 96 -2.14 6.94 -7.01
CA VAL A 96 -1.76 8.21 -6.37
C VAL A 96 -1.06 9.13 -7.37
N LEU A 97 -0.17 8.57 -8.20
CA LEU A 97 0.63 9.35 -9.14
C LEU A 97 -0.14 9.78 -10.39
N ARG A 98 -1.32 9.24 -10.61
CA ARG A 98 -2.11 9.47 -11.82
C ARG A 98 -2.67 10.90 -11.93
#